data_32737e71051eb635d87e9d3d09784303
#
_entry.id   32737e71051eb635d87e9d3d09784303
#
_cell.length_a   1.000
_cell.length_b   1.000
_cell.length_c   1.000
_cell.angle_alpha   90.00
_cell.angle_beta   90.00
_cell.angle_gamma   90.00
#
_symmetry.space_group_name_H-M   'P 1'
#
loop_
_entity.id
_entity.type
_entity.pdbx_description
1 polymer ?
#
loop_
_entity_poly.entity_id
_entity_poly.type
_entity_poly.pdbx_seq_one_letter_code
_entity_poly.pdbx_strand_id
1 'polypeptide(L)'
;MKTLGKLLAWALVFLLLVLFFLPKKPLYFEGEKLLKPQHVILSNERVSDTGFGLRISGGTLFYEDLQVAELSELNITPWLVYNRIGIAPFRLAPAMKSFLPETIDGAEVIYSVFDPLHIRVEASGDFGTLSGTIGLRDRQMRFDLTPSKQLRQLQPFWLKQFKKTQEGGYRYESTY
;
A
#
# COMPACT_ATOMS: atom_id res chain seq x y z
N MET A 1 3.14 38.48 18.75
CA MET A 1 2.41 37.59 17.83
C MET A 1 3.01 37.57 16.41
N LYS A 2 3.43 38.69 15.80
CA LYS A 2 4.01 38.70 14.41
C LYS A 2 5.33 37.92 14.27
N THR A 3 6.21 37.90 15.31
CA THR A 3 7.48 37.17 15.31
C THR A 3 7.29 35.66 15.38
N LEU A 4 6.34 35.16 16.19
CA LEU A 4 6.02 33.73 16.28
C LEU A 4 5.46 33.20 14.96
N GLY A 5 4.58 33.95 14.29
CA GLY A 5 4.05 33.57 12.98
C GLY A 5 5.14 33.47 11.90
N LYS A 6 6.12 34.40 11.92
CA LYS A 6 7.29 34.34 11.03
C LYS A 6 8.17 33.10 11.32
N LEU A 7 8.44 32.79 12.58
CA LEU A 7 9.19 31.60 12.97
C LEU A 7 8.52 30.32 12.49
N LEU A 8 7.21 30.19 12.69
CA LEU A 8 6.44 29.04 12.21
C LEU A 8 6.46 28.91 10.67
N ALA A 9 6.34 30.05 9.97
CA ALA A 9 6.43 30.05 8.51
C ALA A 9 7.81 29.58 8.03
N TRP A 10 8.90 30.06 8.62
CA TRP A 10 10.24 29.64 8.29
C TRP A 10 10.49 28.17 8.63
N ALA A 11 9.99 27.70 9.77
CA ALA A 11 10.07 26.27 10.15
C ALA A 11 9.34 25.40 9.13
N LEU A 12 8.15 25.80 8.67
CA LEU A 12 7.41 25.09 7.63
C LEU A 12 8.17 25.05 6.30
N VAL A 13 8.72 26.19 5.86
CA VAL A 13 9.55 26.25 4.64
C VAL A 13 10.76 25.33 4.77
N PHE A 14 11.45 25.36 5.90
CA PHE A 14 12.59 24.47 6.17
C PHE A 14 12.19 22.99 6.07
N LEU A 15 11.07 22.60 6.69
CA LEU A 15 10.57 21.22 6.64
C LEU A 15 10.21 20.80 5.21
N LEU A 16 9.60 21.68 4.41
CA LEU A 16 9.31 21.41 3.00
C LEU A 16 10.60 21.23 2.18
N LEU A 17 11.62 22.05 2.43
CA LEU A 17 12.92 21.89 1.79
C LEU A 17 13.58 20.57 2.18
N VAL A 18 13.55 20.19 3.44
CA VAL A 18 14.07 18.89 3.91
C VAL A 18 13.38 17.75 3.17
N LEU A 19 12.06 17.75 3.05
CA LEU A 19 11.32 16.73 2.30
C LEU A 19 11.69 16.72 0.82
N PHE A 20 11.85 17.89 0.22
CA PHE A 20 12.20 18.02 -1.20
C PHE A 20 13.60 17.46 -1.49
N PHE A 21 14.58 17.81 -0.63
CA PHE A 21 15.98 17.37 -0.81
C PHE A 21 16.30 16.02 -0.16
N LEU A 22 15.33 15.38 0.51
CA LEU A 22 15.52 14.05 1.09
C LEU A 22 15.96 13.05 0.00
N PRO A 23 17.02 12.28 0.19
CA PRO A 23 17.49 11.30 -0.79
C PRO A 23 16.58 10.04 -0.80
N LYS A 24 15.43 10.15 -1.43
CA LYS A 24 14.36 9.13 -1.40
C LYS A 24 14.76 7.83 -2.08
N LYS A 25 15.56 7.89 -3.18
CA LYS A 25 16.04 6.69 -3.87
C LYS A 25 16.91 5.80 -2.99
N PRO A 26 17.95 6.30 -2.30
CA PRO A 26 18.69 5.51 -1.32
C PRO A 26 17.81 4.90 -0.24
N LEU A 27 16.85 5.68 0.30
CA LEU A 27 15.93 5.19 1.33
C LEU A 27 15.02 4.06 0.80
N TYR A 28 14.59 4.14 -0.44
CA TYR A 28 13.84 3.08 -1.09
C TYR A 28 14.65 1.76 -1.14
N PHE A 29 15.89 1.82 -1.63
CA PHE A 29 16.74 0.64 -1.73
C PHE A 29 17.14 0.06 -0.36
N GLU A 30 17.29 0.91 0.67
CA GLU A 30 17.44 0.39 2.04
C GLU A 30 16.16 -0.30 2.53
N GLY A 31 14.98 0.25 2.24
CA GLY A 31 13.70 -0.40 2.53
C GLY A 31 13.54 -1.74 1.80
N GLU A 32 13.94 -1.82 0.54
CA GLU A 32 13.92 -3.08 -0.22
C GLU A 32 14.80 -4.16 0.43
N LYS A 33 15.98 -3.78 0.96
CA LYS A 33 16.84 -4.73 1.68
C LYS A 33 16.16 -5.35 2.90
N LEU A 34 15.25 -4.60 3.56
CA LEU A 34 14.47 -5.11 4.70
C LEU A 34 13.39 -6.11 4.29
N LEU A 35 12.98 -6.11 3.01
CA LEU A 35 12.00 -7.05 2.47
C LEU A 35 12.65 -8.36 1.97
N LYS A 36 13.94 -8.34 1.62
CA LYS A 36 14.66 -9.52 1.15
C LYS A 36 14.60 -10.72 2.09
N PRO A 37 14.75 -10.57 3.43
CA PRO A 37 14.61 -11.69 4.36
C PRO A 37 13.21 -12.30 4.39
N GLN A 38 12.20 -11.56 3.89
CA GLN A 38 10.81 -12.02 3.78
C GLN A 38 10.53 -12.66 2.40
N HIS A 39 11.57 -12.89 1.60
CA HIS A 39 11.49 -13.47 0.25
C HIS A 39 10.65 -12.64 -0.73
N VAL A 40 10.49 -11.34 -0.47
CA VAL A 40 9.81 -10.39 -1.36
C VAL A 40 10.86 -9.58 -2.11
N ILE A 41 10.86 -9.67 -3.43
CA ILE A 41 11.82 -8.99 -4.31
C ILE A 41 11.03 -8.28 -5.42
N LEU A 42 11.31 -6.99 -5.62
CA LEU A 42 10.88 -6.26 -6.80
C LEU A 42 12.07 -6.14 -7.74
N SER A 43 11.90 -6.44 -9.02
CA SER A 43 12.97 -6.44 -10.01
C SER A 43 12.54 -5.71 -11.28
N ASN A 44 13.52 -5.16 -12.01
CA ASN A 44 13.33 -4.42 -13.26
C ASN A 44 12.57 -3.10 -13.13
N GLU A 45 12.46 -2.57 -11.91
CA GLU A 45 11.80 -1.31 -11.65
C GLU A 45 12.69 -0.10 -12.01
N ARG A 46 12.03 1.00 -12.36
CA ARG A 46 12.66 2.32 -12.55
C ARG A 46 12.21 3.26 -11.45
N VAL A 47 13.16 3.65 -10.63
CA VAL A 47 12.90 4.53 -9.48
C VAL A 47 13.20 5.98 -9.86
N SER A 48 12.21 6.87 -9.77
CA SER A 48 12.30 8.29 -10.09
C SER A 48 11.91 9.13 -8.89
N ASP A 49 12.76 10.06 -8.49
CA ASP A 49 12.44 11.09 -7.49
C ASP A 49 11.61 12.18 -8.16
N THR A 50 10.45 12.50 -7.59
CA THR A 50 9.53 13.53 -8.08
C THR A 50 9.57 14.82 -7.25
N GLY A 51 10.60 15.00 -6.42
CA GLY A 51 10.76 16.11 -5.49
C GLY A 51 10.06 15.84 -4.16
N PHE A 52 8.74 15.81 -4.11
CA PHE A 52 7.99 15.50 -2.88
C PHE A 52 7.60 14.04 -2.74
N GLY A 53 7.95 13.19 -3.70
CA GLY A 53 7.60 11.79 -3.70
C GLY A 53 8.59 10.93 -4.46
N LEU A 54 8.29 9.65 -4.54
CA LEU A 54 9.03 8.68 -5.30
C LEU A 54 8.06 7.94 -6.22
N ARG A 55 8.40 7.85 -7.49
CA ARG A 55 7.68 7.06 -8.47
C ARG A 55 8.53 5.87 -8.87
N ILE A 56 7.95 4.70 -8.78
CA ILE A 56 8.53 3.44 -9.21
C ILE A 56 7.69 2.98 -10.39
N SER A 57 8.30 2.88 -11.57
CA SER A 57 7.60 2.53 -12.81
C SER A 57 8.09 1.18 -13.31
N GLY A 58 7.14 0.34 -13.66
CA GLY A 58 7.39 -1.05 -14.00
C GLY A 58 7.83 -1.84 -12.78
N GLY A 59 8.09 -3.10 -13.00
CA GLY A 59 8.64 -4.00 -11.98
C GLY A 59 7.90 -5.31 -11.95
N THR A 60 8.65 -6.36 -11.69
CA THR A 60 8.14 -7.70 -11.48
C THR A 60 8.31 -8.07 -10.03
N LEU A 61 7.22 -8.38 -9.37
CA LEU A 61 7.20 -8.79 -7.97
C LEU A 61 7.41 -10.31 -7.90
N PHE A 62 8.40 -10.71 -7.12
CA PHE A 62 8.68 -12.10 -6.80
C PHE A 62 8.42 -12.37 -5.32
N TYR A 63 7.90 -13.54 -5.01
CA TYR A 63 7.78 -14.11 -3.69
C TYR A 63 8.31 -15.56 -3.72
N GLU A 64 9.31 -15.87 -2.90
CA GLU A 64 9.99 -17.19 -2.91
C GLU A 64 10.41 -17.62 -4.33
N ASP A 65 11.02 -16.70 -5.10
CA ASP A 65 11.46 -16.91 -6.48
C ASP A 65 10.34 -17.13 -7.51
N LEU A 66 9.08 -17.11 -7.10
CA LEU A 66 7.94 -17.19 -7.98
C LEU A 66 7.48 -15.78 -8.39
N GLN A 67 7.29 -15.57 -9.69
CA GLN A 67 6.67 -14.34 -10.17
C GLN A 67 5.22 -14.28 -9.70
N VAL A 68 4.89 -13.23 -8.95
CA VAL A 68 3.56 -13.04 -8.34
C VAL A 68 2.75 -12.01 -9.10
N ALA A 69 3.38 -10.91 -9.51
CA ALA A 69 2.70 -9.80 -10.17
C ALA A 69 3.63 -8.98 -11.05
N GLU A 70 3.03 -8.27 -12.00
CA GLU A 70 3.67 -7.21 -12.78
C GLU A 70 3.06 -5.87 -12.38
N LEU A 71 3.89 -5.01 -11.81
CA LEU A 71 3.51 -3.67 -11.37
C LEU A 71 3.71 -2.68 -12.51
N SER A 72 2.70 -1.88 -12.79
CA SER A 72 2.82 -0.78 -13.77
C SER A 72 3.45 0.46 -13.13
N GLU A 73 2.93 0.90 -11.99
CA GLU A 73 3.43 2.07 -11.26
C GLU A 73 3.10 1.97 -9.77
N LEU A 74 4.03 2.44 -8.94
CA LEU A 74 3.85 2.62 -7.51
C LEU A 74 4.34 4.03 -7.16
N ASN A 75 3.52 4.78 -6.45
CA ASN A 75 3.82 6.13 -6.00
C ASN A 75 3.91 6.17 -4.47
N ILE A 76 5.04 6.64 -3.97
CA ILE A 76 5.25 6.88 -2.54
C ILE A 76 5.30 8.37 -2.31
N THR A 77 4.39 8.88 -1.50
CA THR A 77 4.30 10.31 -1.16
C THR A 77 4.46 10.48 0.35
N PRO A 78 5.71 10.72 0.82
CA PRO A 78 5.99 10.93 2.23
C PRO A 78 5.79 12.39 2.58
N TRP A 79 4.61 12.76 3.05
CA TRP A 79 4.34 14.09 3.57
C TRP A 79 4.47 14.09 5.10
N LEU A 80 4.77 15.25 5.67
CA LEU A 80 4.96 15.41 7.13
C LEU A 80 3.78 14.88 7.96
N VAL A 81 2.57 15.09 7.46
CA VAL A 81 1.33 14.79 8.19
C VAL A 81 0.51 13.66 7.54
N TYR A 82 0.84 13.30 6.29
CA TYR A 82 0.06 12.36 5.50
C TYR A 82 0.98 11.60 4.56
N ASN A 83 1.13 10.30 4.78
CA ASN A 83 1.96 9.44 3.95
C ASN A 83 1.07 8.50 3.16
N ARG A 84 1.31 8.42 1.87
CA ARG A 84 0.52 7.64 0.94
C ARG A 84 1.41 6.76 0.08
N ILE A 85 1.05 5.50 -0.02
CA ILE A 85 1.58 4.58 -1.02
C ILE A 85 0.41 4.21 -1.91
N GLY A 86 0.47 4.65 -3.17
CA GLY A 86 -0.53 4.31 -4.19
C GLY A 86 0.06 3.34 -5.20
N ILE A 87 -0.66 2.26 -5.46
CA ILE A 87 -0.29 1.24 -6.46
C ILE A 87 -1.28 1.38 -7.61
N ALA A 88 -0.76 1.67 -8.80
CA ALA A 88 -1.55 1.70 -10.04
C ALA A 88 -2.01 0.29 -10.44
N PRO A 89 -2.92 0.17 -11.41
CA PRO A 89 -3.41 -1.12 -11.86
C PRO A 89 -2.28 -2.09 -12.17
N PHE A 90 -2.39 -3.31 -11.68
CA PHE A 90 -1.44 -4.37 -11.95
C PHE A 90 -2.12 -5.72 -12.19
N ARG A 91 -1.39 -6.61 -12.85
CA ARG A 91 -1.85 -7.95 -13.15
C ARG A 91 -1.09 -8.98 -12.34
N LEU A 92 -1.80 -9.95 -11.84
CA LEU A 92 -1.20 -11.10 -11.19
C LEU A 92 -0.64 -12.06 -12.24
N ALA A 93 0.47 -12.69 -11.91
CA ALA A 93 1.08 -13.70 -12.75
C ALA A 93 0.10 -14.87 -12.99
N PRO A 94 0.18 -15.55 -14.15
CA PRO A 94 -0.71 -16.67 -14.48
C PRO A 94 -0.75 -17.77 -13.41
N ALA A 95 0.36 -18.01 -12.72
CA ALA A 95 0.44 -18.98 -11.62
C ALA A 95 -0.45 -18.61 -10.43
N MET A 96 -0.77 -17.31 -10.24
CA MET A 96 -1.60 -16.82 -9.14
C MET A 96 -3.08 -16.76 -9.47
N LYS A 97 -3.48 -16.90 -10.74
CA LYS A 97 -4.89 -16.78 -11.19
C LYS A 97 -5.85 -17.77 -10.52
N SER A 98 -5.35 -18.93 -10.11
CA SER A 98 -6.14 -19.93 -9.40
C SER A 98 -6.44 -19.55 -7.95
N PHE A 99 -5.66 -18.64 -7.38
CA PHE A 99 -5.73 -18.26 -5.98
C PHE A 99 -6.32 -16.87 -5.76
N LEU A 100 -6.04 -15.94 -6.67
CA LEU A 100 -6.40 -14.53 -6.55
C LEU A 100 -7.04 -14.05 -7.86
N PRO A 101 -7.89 -13.00 -7.80
CA PRO A 101 -8.46 -12.37 -8.99
C PRO A 101 -7.37 -11.83 -9.90
N GLU A 102 -7.61 -11.82 -11.20
CA GLU A 102 -6.60 -11.56 -12.23
C GLU A 102 -6.08 -10.13 -12.21
N THR A 103 -6.95 -9.15 -11.96
CA THR A 103 -6.63 -7.73 -12.01
C THR A 103 -6.89 -7.04 -10.68
N ILE A 104 -5.97 -6.19 -10.31
CA ILE A 104 -6.15 -5.20 -9.25
C ILE A 104 -6.12 -3.83 -9.92
N ASP A 105 -7.22 -3.09 -9.82
CA ASP A 105 -7.38 -1.77 -10.44
C ASP A 105 -6.59 -0.70 -9.71
N GLY A 106 -6.29 -0.94 -8.45
CA GLY A 106 -5.45 -0.10 -7.62
C GLY A 106 -5.51 -0.50 -6.16
N ALA A 107 -4.47 -0.10 -5.45
CA ALA A 107 -4.42 -0.22 -4.00
C ALA A 107 -3.78 1.04 -3.41
N GLU A 108 -4.19 1.37 -2.20
CA GLU A 108 -3.70 2.53 -1.49
C GLU A 108 -3.48 2.20 -0.02
N VAL A 109 -2.33 2.65 0.52
CA VAL A 109 -1.99 2.56 1.93
C VAL A 109 -1.77 3.98 2.44
N ILE A 110 -2.47 4.35 3.50
CA ILE A 110 -2.46 5.70 4.06
C ILE A 110 -2.08 5.64 5.53
N TYR A 111 -1.10 6.47 5.90
CA TYR A 111 -0.77 6.77 7.28
C TYR A 111 -0.85 8.27 7.54
N SER A 112 -1.51 8.67 8.62
CA SER A 112 -1.67 10.08 8.98
C SER A 112 -1.29 10.32 10.44
N VAL A 113 -0.60 11.44 10.71
CA VAL A 113 -0.32 11.86 12.10
C VAL A 113 -1.56 12.28 12.87
N PHE A 114 -2.68 12.53 12.20
CA PHE A 114 -3.97 12.79 12.84
C PHE A 114 -4.65 11.52 13.34
N ASP A 115 -4.23 10.35 12.83
CA ASP A 115 -4.63 9.03 13.30
C ASP A 115 -3.38 8.14 13.36
N PRO A 116 -2.45 8.42 14.30
CA PRO A 116 -1.12 7.82 14.32
C PRO A 116 -1.12 6.34 14.74
N LEU A 117 -2.25 5.83 15.20
CA LEU A 117 -2.38 4.45 15.66
C LEU A 117 -2.91 3.51 14.60
N HIS A 118 -3.36 4.04 13.46
CA HIS A 118 -3.94 3.23 12.38
C HIS A 118 -3.30 3.52 11.02
N ILE A 119 -3.12 2.47 10.25
CA ILE A 119 -2.83 2.53 8.82
C ILE A 119 -4.12 2.12 8.11
N ARG A 120 -4.58 2.92 7.16
CA ARG A 120 -5.70 2.59 6.30
C ARG A 120 -5.22 1.92 5.02
N VAL A 121 -5.95 0.92 4.58
CA VAL A 121 -5.68 0.18 3.36
C VAL A 121 -6.97 0.14 2.55
N GLU A 122 -6.88 0.51 1.29
CA GLU A 122 -7.97 0.41 0.33
C GLU A 122 -7.46 -0.28 -0.93
N ALA A 123 -8.27 -1.15 -1.52
CA ALA A 123 -7.94 -1.80 -2.78
C ALA A 123 -9.21 -2.10 -3.56
N SER A 124 -9.11 -2.09 -4.88
CA SER A 124 -10.19 -2.45 -5.80
C SER A 124 -9.68 -3.29 -6.96
N GLY A 125 -10.56 -4.07 -7.55
CA GLY A 125 -10.23 -4.94 -8.68
C GLY A 125 -11.33 -5.93 -8.98
N ASP A 126 -11.00 -6.97 -9.71
CA ASP A 126 -11.95 -8.06 -10.07
C ASP A 126 -12.54 -8.75 -8.83
N PHE A 127 -11.88 -8.67 -7.69
CA PHE A 127 -12.39 -9.19 -6.42
C PHE A 127 -13.51 -8.33 -5.81
N GLY A 128 -13.66 -7.09 -6.25
CA GLY A 128 -14.53 -6.08 -5.68
C GLY A 128 -13.76 -4.97 -4.97
N THR A 129 -14.20 -4.53 -3.81
CA THR A 129 -13.52 -3.49 -3.01
C THR A 129 -13.15 -4.03 -1.64
N LEU A 130 -11.92 -3.77 -1.24
CA LEU A 130 -11.36 -4.05 0.08
C LEU A 130 -11.07 -2.73 0.77
N SER A 131 -11.53 -2.59 2.00
CA SER A 131 -11.13 -1.48 2.87
C SER A 131 -10.76 -2.04 4.24
N GLY A 132 -9.75 -1.45 4.88
CA GLY A 132 -9.34 -1.96 6.16
C GLY A 132 -8.43 -1.02 6.94
N THR A 133 -8.17 -1.44 8.16
CA THR A 133 -7.28 -0.74 9.08
C THR A 133 -6.32 -1.73 9.74
N ILE A 134 -5.08 -1.27 9.93
CA ILE A 134 -4.06 -1.97 10.69
C ILE A 134 -3.75 -1.10 11.90
N GLY A 135 -4.09 -1.60 13.08
CA GLY A 135 -3.83 -0.93 14.35
C GLY A 135 -2.40 -1.19 14.81
N LEU A 136 -1.60 -0.13 14.96
CA LEU A 136 -0.20 -0.24 15.34
C LEU A 136 0.01 -0.52 16.83
N ARG A 137 -0.92 -0.11 17.66
CA ARG A 137 -0.84 -0.28 19.12
C ARG A 137 -1.44 -1.60 19.59
N ASP A 138 -2.62 -1.92 19.11
CA ASP A 138 -3.39 -3.12 19.47
C ASP A 138 -3.00 -4.33 18.62
N ARG A 139 -2.18 -4.13 17.58
CA ARG A 139 -1.72 -5.14 16.63
C ARG A 139 -2.88 -5.89 15.96
N GLN A 140 -4.00 -5.21 15.76
CA GLN A 140 -5.16 -5.78 15.11
C GLN A 140 -5.23 -5.35 13.65
N MET A 141 -5.57 -6.29 12.80
CA MET A 141 -5.90 -6.03 11.40
C MET A 141 -7.37 -6.31 11.19
N ARG A 142 -8.08 -5.38 10.57
CA ARG A 142 -9.47 -5.54 10.17
C ARG A 142 -9.62 -5.15 8.71
N PHE A 143 -10.15 -6.04 7.92
CA PHE A 143 -10.45 -5.81 6.52
C PHE A 143 -11.89 -6.17 6.21
N ASP A 144 -12.60 -5.27 5.56
CA ASP A 144 -13.95 -5.44 5.05
C ASP A 144 -13.89 -5.57 3.52
N LEU A 145 -14.39 -6.67 3.00
CA LEU A 145 -14.44 -6.99 1.58
C LEU A 145 -15.88 -6.95 1.08
N THR A 146 -16.13 -6.08 0.11
CA THR A 146 -17.37 -6.10 -0.69
C THR A 146 -17.08 -6.86 -1.97
N PRO A 147 -17.52 -8.13 -2.09
CA PRO A 147 -17.13 -8.99 -3.19
C PRO A 147 -17.81 -8.60 -4.49
N SER A 148 -17.10 -8.70 -5.61
CA SER A 148 -17.66 -8.62 -6.94
C SER A 148 -18.57 -9.82 -7.24
N LYS A 149 -19.34 -9.74 -8.34
CA LYS A 149 -20.13 -10.89 -8.81
C LYS A 149 -19.25 -12.08 -9.15
N GLN A 150 -18.10 -11.82 -9.76
CA GLN A 150 -17.13 -12.84 -10.16
C GLN A 150 -16.54 -13.57 -8.95
N LEU A 151 -16.12 -12.85 -7.92
CA LEU A 151 -15.58 -13.44 -6.71
C LEU A 151 -16.61 -14.30 -5.96
N ARG A 152 -17.87 -13.87 -5.96
CA ARG A 152 -18.98 -14.65 -5.37
C ARG A 152 -19.20 -16.00 -6.06
N GLN A 153 -18.96 -16.08 -7.37
CA GLN A 153 -19.07 -17.31 -8.14
C GLN A 153 -17.87 -18.24 -7.95
N LEU A 154 -16.65 -17.69 -7.94
CA LEU A 154 -15.41 -18.46 -7.83
C LEU A 154 -15.18 -19.03 -6.43
N GLN A 155 -15.64 -18.34 -5.39
CA GLN A 155 -15.46 -18.69 -3.97
C GLN A 155 -14.07 -19.27 -3.65
N PRO A 156 -12.99 -18.52 -3.90
CA PRO A 156 -11.65 -19.03 -3.73
C PRO A 156 -11.39 -19.44 -2.28
N PHE A 157 -10.44 -20.37 -2.09
CA PHE A 157 -10.12 -20.95 -0.77
C PHE A 157 -9.82 -19.90 0.30
N TRP A 158 -9.11 -18.82 -0.02
CA TRP A 158 -8.75 -17.76 0.91
C TRP A 158 -9.96 -16.99 1.47
N LEU A 159 -11.08 -16.96 0.75
CA LEU A 159 -12.31 -16.32 1.19
C LEU A 159 -12.90 -17.00 2.44
N LYS A 160 -12.55 -18.27 2.70
CA LYS A 160 -12.95 -19.00 3.91
C LYS A 160 -12.36 -18.41 5.19
N GLN A 161 -11.27 -17.65 5.10
CA GLN A 161 -10.67 -16.95 6.25
C GLN A 161 -11.48 -15.72 6.67
N PHE A 162 -12.37 -15.27 5.79
CA PHE A 162 -13.25 -14.13 6.06
C PHE A 162 -14.59 -14.62 6.61
N LYS A 163 -15.11 -13.89 7.59
CA LYS A 163 -16.46 -14.11 8.15
C LYS A 163 -17.48 -13.34 7.30
N LYS A 164 -18.59 -13.96 6.93
CA LYS A 164 -19.70 -13.26 6.25
C LYS A 164 -20.31 -12.24 7.19
N THR A 165 -20.57 -11.03 6.68
CA THR A 165 -21.32 -9.98 7.38
C THR A 165 -22.80 -10.06 7.02
N GLN A 166 -23.66 -9.47 7.86
CA GLN A 166 -25.11 -9.45 7.62
C GLN A 166 -25.50 -8.71 6.32
N GLU A 167 -24.64 -7.78 5.87
CA GLU A 167 -24.85 -6.97 4.67
C GLU A 167 -24.37 -7.67 3.38
N GLY A 168 -23.98 -8.94 3.46
CA GLY A 168 -23.51 -9.72 2.30
C GLY A 168 -22.06 -9.46 1.89
N GLY A 169 -21.31 -8.75 2.70
CA GLY A 169 -19.85 -8.60 2.61
C GLY A 169 -19.11 -9.69 3.39
N TYR A 170 -17.80 -9.50 3.48
CA TYR A 170 -16.91 -10.39 4.22
C TYR A 170 -15.96 -9.57 5.09
N ARG A 171 -15.69 -10.05 6.29
CA ARG A 171 -14.77 -9.40 7.24
C ARG A 171 -13.66 -10.35 7.65
N TYR A 172 -12.44 -9.87 7.59
CA TYR A 172 -11.25 -10.53 8.13
C TYR A 172 -10.74 -9.75 9.35
N GLU A 173 -10.51 -10.43 10.44
CA GLU A 173 -9.91 -9.88 11.64
C GLU A 173 -8.80 -10.82 12.12
N SER A 174 -7.61 -10.26 12.38
CA SER A 174 -6.45 -10.98 12.88
C SER A 174 -5.61 -10.11 13.79
N THR A 175 -4.82 -10.73 14.64
CA THR A 175 -3.78 -10.10 15.47
C THR A 175 -2.42 -10.57 14.96
N TYR A 176 -1.41 -9.67 14.89
CA TYR A 176 -0.07 -9.97 14.41
C TYR A 176 1.01 -9.71 15.48
#